data_d5a07b1655c15272f175252b94f7cf4b
#
_entry.id   d5a07b1655c15272f175252b94f7cf4b
#
_cell.length_a   1.000
_cell.length_b   1.000
_cell.length_c   1.000
_cell.angle_alpha   90.00
_cell.angle_beta   90.00
_cell.angle_gamma   90.00
#
_symmetry.space_group_name_H-M   'P 1'
#
loop_
_entity.id
_entity.type
_entity.pdbx_description
1 polymer ?
#
loop_
_entity_poly.entity_id
_entity_poly.type
_entity_poly.pdbx_seq_one_letter_code
_entity_poly.pdbx_strand_id
1 'polypeptide(L)'
;MMNFKNKKILVTGASSGIGRQIVIQLSELGASVVLIARDETRLKETLSMMKESTKHKIFIYDLQNIEGIEELISKCISCDGIKFDGCVHAAGIASIYPFKMLNYETNEKIFKVNTSSALEIVRHLSKKMNSNDGASVVFFSSILTKIFSKGQIPYIISKASLDAIAKPLSLELSKRKIRINTIIVGGVLTKMVKDTQVFRDLKDHEKDPYTTSDICRALEPCEVSSMAIFLLSDAARYIVGENYFIDGGNFR
;
A
#
# COMPACT_ATOMS: atom_id res chain seq x y z
N MET A 1 11.66 19.48 7.42
CA MET A 1 11.14 19.02 6.11
C MET A 1 11.58 17.57 5.91
N MET A 2 10.68 16.66 5.55
CA MET A 2 11.04 15.24 5.27
C MET A 2 11.97 15.19 4.06
N ASN A 3 13.03 14.39 4.13
CA ASN A 3 14.05 14.27 3.09
C ASN A 3 14.31 12.79 2.82
N PHE A 4 14.24 12.39 1.55
CA PHE A 4 14.45 11.01 1.10
C PHE A 4 15.65 10.89 0.14
N LYS A 5 16.51 11.90 0.06
CA LYS A 5 17.74 11.80 -0.72
C LYS A 5 18.55 10.59 -0.29
N ASN A 6 19.05 9.83 -1.26
CA ASN A 6 19.79 8.58 -1.06
C ASN A 6 18.98 7.43 -0.41
N LYS A 7 17.65 7.56 -0.33
CA LYS A 7 16.76 6.47 0.11
C LYS A 7 16.16 5.77 -1.10
N LYS A 8 16.10 4.45 -1.04
CA LYS A 8 15.46 3.60 -2.05
C LYS A 8 14.20 2.96 -1.48
N ILE A 9 13.05 3.24 -2.09
CA ILE A 9 11.74 2.80 -1.59
C ILE A 9 11.07 1.92 -2.64
N LEU A 10 10.59 0.75 -2.22
CA LEU A 10 9.76 -0.14 -3.03
C LEU A 10 8.28 0.20 -2.83
N VAL A 11 7.52 0.36 -3.92
CA VAL A 11 6.09 0.63 -3.84
C VAL A 11 5.33 -0.33 -4.75
N THR A 12 4.47 -1.16 -4.16
CA THR A 12 3.52 -1.99 -4.92
C THR A 12 2.22 -1.23 -5.19
N GLY A 13 1.50 -1.60 -6.26
CA GLY A 13 0.30 -0.86 -6.65
C GLY A 13 0.59 0.55 -7.17
N ALA A 14 1.81 0.81 -7.64
CA ALA A 14 2.30 2.12 -8.05
C ALA A 14 1.64 2.69 -9.31
N SER A 15 0.82 1.92 -10.02
CA SER A 15 0.20 2.33 -11.29
C SER A 15 -1.06 3.19 -11.15
N SER A 16 -1.59 3.37 -9.93
CA SER A 16 -2.83 4.13 -9.72
C SER A 16 -3.06 4.51 -8.26
N GLY A 17 -4.03 5.40 -8.01
CA GLY A 17 -4.55 5.72 -6.69
C GLY A 17 -3.47 6.12 -5.67
N ILE A 18 -3.57 5.58 -4.47
CA ILE A 18 -2.66 5.90 -3.35
C ILE A 18 -1.21 5.57 -3.71
N GLY A 19 -0.95 4.39 -4.30
CA GLY A 19 0.41 3.98 -4.68
C GLY A 19 1.06 4.93 -5.69
N ARG A 20 0.30 5.38 -6.72
CA ARG A 20 0.75 6.40 -7.68
C ARG A 20 1.12 7.71 -6.96
N GLN A 21 0.25 8.18 -6.08
CA GLN A 21 0.49 9.44 -5.37
C GLN A 21 1.72 9.38 -4.46
N ILE A 22 1.94 8.24 -3.79
CA ILE A 22 3.12 8.01 -2.95
C ILE A 22 4.41 8.10 -3.76
N VAL A 23 4.49 7.45 -4.93
CA VAL A 23 5.73 7.46 -5.71
C VAL A 23 6.03 8.84 -6.28
N ILE A 24 5.00 9.61 -6.67
CA ILE A 24 5.17 11.00 -7.11
C ILE A 24 5.77 11.83 -5.99
N GLN A 25 5.16 11.85 -4.81
CA GLN A 25 5.65 12.62 -3.67
C GLN A 25 7.04 12.17 -3.18
N LEU A 26 7.32 10.86 -3.17
CA LEU A 26 8.66 10.35 -2.83
C LEU A 26 9.71 10.86 -3.82
N SER A 27 9.39 10.96 -5.12
CA SER A 27 10.31 11.51 -6.12
C SER A 27 10.60 12.99 -5.89
N GLU A 28 9.59 13.78 -5.52
CA GLU A 28 9.73 15.20 -5.16
C GLU A 28 10.64 15.39 -3.93
N LEU A 29 10.60 14.43 -3.01
CA LEU A 29 11.45 14.42 -1.80
C LEU A 29 12.83 13.81 -2.02
N GLY A 30 13.15 13.40 -3.26
CA GLY A 30 14.48 12.97 -3.68
C GLY A 30 14.75 11.47 -3.53
N ALA A 31 13.76 10.64 -3.23
CA ALA A 31 13.91 9.19 -3.18
C ALA A 31 14.19 8.59 -4.56
N SER A 32 14.94 7.49 -4.60
CA SER A 32 14.88 6.51 -5.69
C SER A 32 13.73 5.54 -5.42
N VAL A 33 12.87 5.31 -6.40
CA VAL A 33 11.66 4.51 -6.21
C VAL A 33 11.63 3.33 -7.17
N VAL A 34 11.30 2.16 -6.65
CA VAL A 34 10.97 0.97 -7.44
C VAL A 34 9.46 0.83 -7.48
N LEU A 35 8.90 0.95 -8.69
CA LEU A 35 7.48 0.88 -8.96
C LEU A 35 7.09 -0.53 -9.41
N ILE A 36 6.17 -1.16 -8.68
CA ILE A 36 5.68 -2.52 -9.01
C ILE A 36 4.19 -2.48 -9.25
N ALA A 37 3.76 -2.95 -10.42
CA ALA A 37 2.36 -3.22 -10.77
C ALA A 37 2.29 -4.13 -12.01
N ARG A 38 1.07 -4.53 -12.40
CA ARG A 38 0.84 -5.41 -13.55
C ARG A 38 0.72 -4.66 -14.89
N ASP A 39 0.29 -3.42 -14.83
CA ASP A 39 -0.04 -2.60 -16.01
C ASP A 39 1.14 -1.70 -16.36
N GLU A 40 1.87 -2.07 -17.39
CA GLU A 40 3.06 -1.36 -17.88
C GLU A 40 2.73 0.06 -18.33
N THR A 41 1.64 0.23 -19.08
CA THR A 41 1.23 1.53 -19.61
C THR A 41 1.00 2.52 -18.49
N ARG A 42 0.24 2.12 -17.46
CA ARG A 42 -0.02 2.95 -16.29
C ARG A 42 1.21 3.20 -15.43
N LEU A 43 2.15 2.24 -15.36
CA LEU A 43 3.43 2.46 -14.68
C LEU A 43 4.26 3.51 -15.40
N LYS A 44 4.30 3.48 -16.74
CA LYS A 44 4.97 4.49 -17.58
C LYS A 44 4.33 5.87 -17.41
N GLU A 45 2.98 5.94 -17.40
CA GLU A 45 2.26 7.17 -17.07
C GLU A 45 2.66 7.71 -15.69
N THR A 46 2.70 6.85 -14.68
CA THR A 46 3.10 7.25 -13.32
C THR A 46 4.54 7.77 -13.33
N LEU A 47 5.46 7.08 -13.99
CA LEU A 47 6.87 7.46 -14.09
C LEU A 47 7.02 8.84 -14.76
N SER A 48 6.22 9.16 -15.80
CA SER A 48 6.28 10.46 -16.47
C SER A 48 5.83 11.63 -15.59
N MET A 49 5.06 11.36 -14.53
CA MET A 49 4.63 12.34 -13.53
C MET A 49 5.64 12.57 -12.41
N MET A 50 6.68 11.71 -12.31
CA MET A 50 7.67 11.75 -11.25
C MET A 50 8.84 12.68 -11.59
N LYS A 51 9.39 13.33 -10.55
CA LYS A 51 10.61 14.13 -10.68
C LYS A 51 11.81 13.22 -10.89
N GLU A 52 12.75 13.63 -11.79
CA GLU A 52 13.98 12.88 -12.07
C GLU A 52 13.72 11.41 -12.46
N SER A 53 12.86 11.19 -13.46
CA SER A 53 12.36 9.87 -13.88
C SER A 53 13.45 8.79 -14.08
N THR A 54 14.66 9.17 -14.43
CA THR A 54 15.80 8.26 -14.65
C THR A 54 16.30 7.56 -13.37
N LYS A 55 16.01 8.11 -12.20
CA LYS A 55 16.35 7.51 -10.89
C LYS A 55 15.42 6.38 -10.50
N HIS A 56 14.26 6.24 -11.15
CA HIS A 56 13.24 5.28 -10.76
C HIS A 56 13.26 4.06 -11.67
N LYS A 57 12.79 2.92 -11.16
CA LYS A 57 12.75 1.66 -11.90
C LYS A 57 11.34 1.09 -11.87
N ILE A 58 10.90 0.59 -13.03
CA ILE A 58 9.62 -0.11 -13.18
C ILE A 58 9.88 -1.60 -13.23
N PHE A 59 9.07 -2.36 -12.49
CA PHE A 59 8.98 -3.82 -12.61
C PHE A 59 7.53 -4.23 -12.81
N ILE A 60 7.26 -4.86 -13.95
CA ILE A 60 5.95 -5.41 -14.25
C ILE A 60 5.86 -6.75 -13.55
N TYR A 61 4.91 -6.87 -12.59
CA TYR A 61 4.79 -8.08 -11.80
C TYR A 61 3.36 -8.30 -11.29
N ASP A 62 2.89 -9.55 -11.37
CA ASP A 62 1.64 -9.96 -10.74
C ASP A 62 1.91 -10.56 -9.36
N LEU A 63 1.44 -9.87 -8.33
CA LEU A 63 1.60 -10.27 -6.93
C LEU A 63 0.82 -11.54 -6.55
N GLN A 64 0.04 -12.15 -7.46
CA GLN A 64 -0.48 -13.50 -7.29
C GLN A 64 0.62 -14.57 -7.37
N ASN A 65 1.71 -14.29 -8.08
CA ASN A 65 2.88 -15.16 -8.13
C ASN A 65 3.77 -14.92 -6.91
N ILE A 66 3.43 -15.59 -5.81
CA ILE A 66 4.16 -15.42 -4.53
C ILE A 66 5.57 -15.98 -4.62
N GLU A 67 5.76 -17.11 -5.28
CA GLU A 67 7.04 -17.80 -5.40
C GLU A 67 8.10 -16.99 -6.16
N GLY A 68 7.68 -16.18 -7.13
CA GLY A 68 8.58 -15.33 -7.90
C GLY A 68 9.00 -14.03 -7.20
N ILE A 69 8.52 -13.74 -5.99
CA ILE A 69 8.85 -12.48 -5.27
C ILE A 69 10.33 -12.44 -4.90
N GLU A 70 10.96 -13.56 -4.58
CA GLU A 70 12.41 -13.60 -4.31
C GLU A 70 13.22 -13.11 -5.51
N GLU A 71 12.91 -13.62 -6.69
CA GLU A 71 13.57 -13.21 -7.93
C GLU A 71 13.29 -11.73 -8.25
N LEU A 72 12.04 -11.28 -8.04
CA LEU A 72 11.67 -9.87 -8.20
C LEU A 72 12.54 -8.95 -7.33
N ILE A 73 12.64 -9.23 -6.02
CA ILE A 73 13.44 -8.43 -5.09
C ILE A 73 14.93 -8.47 -5.48
N SER A 74 15.44 -9.64 -5.88
CA SER A 74 16.81 -9.78 -6.36
C SER A 74 17.07 -8.92 -7.59
N LYS A 75 16.17 -8.92 -8.59
CA LYS A 75 16.25 -8.05 -9.77
C LYS A 75 16.19 -6.57 -9.40
N CYS A 76 15.36 -6.19 -8.46
CA CYS A 76 15.26 -4.81 -7.98
C CYS A 76 16.55 -4.33 -7.29
N ILE A 77 17.30 -5.22 -6.65
CA ILE A 77 18.61 -4.88 -6.04
C ILE A 77 19.69 -4.86 -7.11
N SER A 78 19.75 -5.88 -7.96
CA SER A 78 20.83 -6.02 -8.95
C SER A 78 20.86 -4.92 -10.02
N CYS A 79 19.73 -4.24 -10.27
CA CYS A 79 19.65 -3.20 -11.29
C CYS A 79 20.48 -1.94 -10.97
N ASP A 80 20.82 -1.70 -9.69
CA ASP A 80 21.62 -0.54 -9.25
C ASP A 80 22.54 -0.83 -8.05
N GLY A 81 22.47 -2.03 -7.48
CA GLY A 81 23.26 -2.45 -6.31
C GLY A 81 22.83 -1.82 -4.98
N ILE A 82 21.74 -1.04 -4.97
CA ILE A 82 21.27 -0.27 -3.79
C ILE A 82 20.24 -1.07 -3.02
N LYS A 83 20.41 -1.17 -1.70
CA LYS A 83 19.46 -1.82 -0.78
C LYS A 83 18.28 -0.90 -0.51
N PHE A 84 17.15 -1.51 -0.11
CA PHE A 84 15.95 -0.77 0.25
C PHE A 84 16.04 -0.14 1.64
N ASP A 85 15.56 1.10 1.76
CA ASP A 85 15.33 1.81 3.01
C ASP A 85 13.86 1.75 3.45
N GLY A 86 12.98 1.29 2.58
CA GLY A 86 11.58 1.15 2.91
C GLY A 86 10.75 0.47 1.83
N CYS A 87 9.53 0.14 2.22
CA CYS A 87 8.54 -0.47 1.34
C CYS A 87 7.14 0.07 1.66
N VAL A 88 6.36 0.29 0.62
CA VAL A 88 4.93 0.54 0.73
C VAL A 88 4.17 -0.55 -0.02
N HIS A 89 3.38 -1.32 0.71
CA HIS A 89 2.47 -2.27 0.09
C HIS A 89 1.09 -1.63 -0.10
N ALA A 90 0.93 -0.90 -1.23
CA ALA A 90 -0.33 -0.27 -1.61
C ALA A 90 -1.12 -1.08 -2.65
N ALA A 91 -0.58 -2.20 -3.12
CA ALA A 91 -1.33 -3.12 -3.96
C ALA A 91 -2.49 -3.76 -3.19
N GLY A 92 -3.61 -3.85 -3.86
CA GLY A 92 -4.78 -4.53 -3.32
C GLY A 92 -5.85 -4.71 -4.37
N ILE A 93 -6.65 -5.73 -4.19
CA ILE A 93 -7.86 -5.99 -4.97
C ILE A 93 -9.02 -6.23 -4.02
N ALA A 94 -10.20 -5.83 -4.45
CA ALA A 94 -11.46 -6.06 -3.75
C ALA A 94 -12.45 -6.72 -4.68
N SER A 95 -13.42 -7.41 -4.10
CA SER A 95 -14.57 -7.96 -4.82
C SER A 95 -15.78 -7.95 -3.91
N ILE A 96 -16.96 -7.85 -4.50
CA ILE A 96 -18.23 -7.88 -3.79
C ILE A 96 -18.99 -9.10 -4.27
N TYR A 97 -19.13 -10.09 -3.39
CA TYR A 97 -19.89 -11.31 -3.63
C TYR A 97 -20.76 -11.67 -2.43
N PRO A 98 -22.03 -12.02 -2.62
CA PRO A 98 -22.81 -12.66 -1.56
C PRO A 98 -22.06 -13.88 -1.04
N PHE A 99 -22.05 -14.09 0.28
CA PHE A 99 -21.23 -15.16 0.90
C PHE A 99 -21.47 -16.54 0.28
N LYS A 100 -22.74 -16.86 -0.03
CA LYS A 100 -23.11 -18.12 -0.67
C LYS A 100 -22.53 -18.34 -2.08
N MET A 101 -22.09 -17.27 -2.74
CA MET A 101 -21.49 -17.31 -4.09
C MET A 101 -19.96 -17.23 -4.05
N LEU A 102 -19.38 -17.07 -2.86
CA LEU A 102 -17.95 -16.99 -2.70
C LEU A 102 -17.32 -18.37 -2.90
N ASN A 103 -16.40 -18.48 -3.83
CA ASN A 103 -15.60 -19.65 -4.04
C ASN A 103 -14.17 -19.52 -3.47
N TYR A 104 -13.50 -20.65 -3.31
CA TYR A 104 -12.15 -20.71 -2.76
C TYR A 104 -11.14 -19.91 -3.60
N GLU A 105 -11.20 -19.99 -4.91
CA GLU A 105 -10.26 -19.33 -5.84
C GLU A 105 -10.30 -17.82 -5.71
N THR A 106 -11.50 -17.24 -5.64
CA THR A 106 -11.67 -15.79 -5.44
C THR A 106 -11.09 -15.34 -4.10
N ASN A 107 -11.36 -16.11 -3.03
CA ASN A 107 -10.82 -15.84 -1.70
C ASN A 107 -9.28 -15.90 -1.71
N GLU A 108 -8.72 -16.96 -2.26
CA GLU A 108 -7.28 -17.17 -2.37
C GLU A 108 -6.60 -16.05 -3.16
N LYS A 109 -7.18 -15.67 -4.30
CA LYS A 109 -6.66 -14.58 -5.14
C LYS A 109 -6.55 -13.26 -4.37
N ILE A 110 -7.61 -12.90 -3.65
CA ILE A 110 -7.62 -11.65 -2.85
C ILE A 110 -6.57 -11.74 -1.75
N PHE A 111 -6.48 -12.87 -1.06
CA PHE A 111 -5.52 -13.06 0.02
C PHE A 111 -4.07 -13.07 -0.49
N LYS A 112 -3.79 -13.72 -1.62
CA LYS A 112 -2.46 -13.69 -2.27
C LYS A 112 -2.01 -12.27 -2.56
N VAL A 113 -2.84 -11.46 -3.21
CA VAL A 113 -2.46 -10.10 -3.60
C VAL A 113 -2.37 -9.16 -2.40
N ASN A 114 -3.33 -9.22 -1.47
CA ASN A 114 -3.43 -8.23 -0.41
C ASN A 114 -2.53 -8.54 0.79
N THR A 115 -2.29 -9.81 1.09
CA THR A 115 -1.65 -10.26 2.34
C THR A 115 -0.40 -11.08 2.10
N SER A 116 -0.51 -12.22 1.36
CA SER A 116 0.62 -13.15 1.20
C SER A 116 1.81 -12.47 0.52
N SER A 117 1.53 -11.65 -0.52
CA SER A 117 2.59 -10.90 -1.20
C SER A 117 3.25 -9.86 -0.30
N ALA A 118 2.49 -9.20 0.59
CA ALA A 118 3.04 -8.26 1.56
C ALA A 118 4.00 -8.96 2.53
N LEU A 119 3.58 -10.12 3.08
CA LEU A 119 4.39 -10.94 3.96
C LEU A 119 5.68 -11.41 3.27
N GLU A 120 5.55 -11.91 2.05
CA GLU A 120 6.68 -12.43 1.29
C GLU A 120 7.68 -11.32 0.93
N ILE A 121 7.22 -10.14 0.53
CA ILE A 121 8.08 -8.97 0.32
C ILE A 121 8.83 -8.62 1.62
N VAL A 122 8.14 -8.54 2.76
CA VAL A 122 8.78 -8.24 4.05
C VAL A 122 9.78 -9.32 4.44
N ARG A 123 9.47 -10.61 4.23
CA ARG A 123 10.38 -11.72 4.46
C ARG A 123 11.68 -11.55 3.68
N HIS A 124 11.61 -11.12 2.42
CA HIS A 124 12.82 -10.85 1.64
C HIS A 124 13.52 -9.56 2.06
N LEU A 125 12.79 -8.51 2.40
CA LEU A 125 13.37 -7.27 2.93
C LEU A 125 14.02 -7.46 4.32
N SER A 126 13.62 -8.48 5.08
CA SER A 126 14.27 -8.80 6.35
C SER A 126 15.71 -9.32 6.19
N LYS A 127 16.13 -9.75 4.98
CA LYS A 127 17.51 -10.17 4.70
C LYS A 127 18.43 -8.94 4.59
N LYS A 128 19.59 -8.97 5.28
CA LYS A 128 20.59 -7.87 5.28
C LYS A 128 21.11 -7.47 3.90
N MET A 129 21.05 -8.39 2.95
CA MET A 129 21.46 -8.11 1.58
C MET A 129 20.45 -7.25 0.82
N ASN A 130 19.17 -7.24 1.22
CA ASN A 130 18.08 -6.60 0.49
C ASN A 130 17.65 -5.24 1.07
N SER A 131 17.82 -5.03 2.37
CA SER A 131 17.46 -3.76 3.00
C SER A 131 18.49 -3.26 4.01
N ASN A 132 18.49 -1.96 4.25
CA ASN A 132 19.27 -1.31 5.29
C ASN A 132 18.63 -1.52 6.67
N ASP A 133 19.45 -1.45 7.73
CA ASP A 133 18.92 -1.38 9.09
C ASP A 133 18.17 -0.06 9.29
N GLY A 134 17.04 -0.12 9.99
CA GLY A 134 16.14 1.02 10.14
C GLY A 134 15.14 1.20 9.00
N ALA A 135 15.07 0.28 8.04
CA ALA A 135 14.07 0.31 6.97
C ALA A 135 12.64 0.40 7.54
N SER A 136 11.75 1.06 6.80
CA SER A 136 10.36 1.25 7.21
C SER A 136 9.39 0.63 6.20
N VAL A 137 8.42 -0.12 6.69
CA VAL A 137 7.36 -0.75 5.89
C VAL A 137 6.01 -0.15 6.27
N VAL A 138 5.21 0.18 5.25
CA VAL A 138 3.85 0.67 5.43
C VAL A 138 2.87 -0.23 4.68
N PHE A 139 1.88 -0.74 5.41
CA PHE A 139 0.75 -1.46 4.86
C PHE A 139 -0.48 -0.56 4.76
N PHE A 140 -1.34 -0.85 3.81
CA PHE A 140 -2.65 -0.23 3.69
C PHE A 140 -3.76 -1.24 4.02
N SER A 141 -4.46 -0.97 5.10
CA SER A 141 -5.69 -1.64 5.51
C SER A 141 -6.93 -0.81 5.11
N SER A 142 -8.06 -1.15 5.66
CA SER A 142 -9.34 -0.51 5.35
C SER A 142 -10.19 -0.34 6.60
N ILE A 143 -10.95 0.75 6.65
CA ILE A 143 -11.96 0.97 7.69
C ILE A 143 -13.00 -0.16 7.74
N LEU A 144 -13.19 -0.88 6.63
CA LEU A 144 -14.10 -2.04 6.57
C LEU A 144 -13.70 -3.17 7.53
N THR A 145 -12.47 -3.18 8.05
CA THR A 145 -12.07 -4.10 9.12
C THR A 145 -12.71 -3.75 10.48
N LYS A 146 -13.31 -2.57 10.58
CA LYS A 146 -13.93 -2.05 11.81
C LYS A 146 -15.45 -1.89 11.70
N ILE A 147 -15.95 -1.41 10.53
CA ILE A 147 -17.37 -1.09 10.35
C ILE A 147 -18.14 -2.15 9.56
N PHE A 148 -17.46 -3.06 8.91
CA PHE A 148 -17.97 -4.17 8.11
C PHE A 148 -18.93 -3.76 6.96
N SER A 149 -18.89 -4.56 5.88
CA SER A 149 -19.79 -4.39 4.75
C SER A 149 -20.20 -5.77 4.20
N LYS A 150 -21.45 -5.88 3.73
CA LYS A 150 -21.94 -7.12 3.11
C LYS A 150 -21.17 -7.42 1.82
N GLY A 151 -20.91 -8.70 1.58
CA GLY A 151 -20.28 -9.17 0.34
C GLY A 151 -18.77 -8.95 0.24
N GLN A 152 -18.11 -8.40 1.26
CA GLN A 152 -16.68 -8.07 1.22
C GLN A 152 -15.82 -8.91 2.17
N ILE A 153 -16.31 -10.08 2.60
CA ILE A 153 -15.61 -10.93 3.58
C ILE A 153 -14.15 -11.23 3.19
N PRO A 154 -13.80 -11.68 1.96
CA PRO A 154 -12.41 -11.94 1.61
C PRO A 154 -11.52 -10.72 1.70
N TYR A 155 -12.03 -9.57 1.26
CA TYR A 155 -11.31 -8.30 1.35
C TYR A 155 -11.07 -7.90 2.81
N ILE A 156 -12.12 -7.94 3.64
CA ILE A 156 -12.04 -7.62 5.07
C ILE A 156 -11.02 -8.49 5.77
N ILE A 157 -11.07 -9.82 5.59
CA ILE A 157 -10.11 -10.76 6.19
C ILE A 157 -8.69 -10.44 5.75
N SER A 158 -8.47 -10.20 4.44
CA SER A 158 -7.14 -9.90 3.92
C SER A 158 -6.58 -8.59 4.47
N LYS A 159 -7.41 -7.57 4.69
CA LYS A 159 -6.98 -6.30 5.28
C LYS A 159 -6.80 -6.39 6.80
N ALA A 160 -7.67 -7.11 7.49
CA ALA A 160 -7.55 -7.35 8.94
C ALA A 160 -6.27 -8.11 9.29
N SER A 161 -5.81 -9.03 8.42
CA SER A 161 -4.54 -9.72 8.63
C SER A 161 -3.34 -8.75 8.59
N LEU A 162 -3.36 -7.70 7.76
CA LEU A 162 -2.32 -6.67 7.76
C LEU A 162 -2.29 -5.87 9.08
N ASP A 163 -3.48 -5.57 9.64
CA ASP A 163 -3.59 -4.93 10.96
C ASP A 163 -2.95 -5.79 12.05
N ALA A 164 -3.18 -7.10 11.99
CA ALA A 164 -2.74 -8.04 13.02
C ALA A 164 -1.23 -8.34 12.95
N ILE A 165 -0.62 -8.32 11.76
CA ILE A 165 0.78 -8.74 11.59
C ILE A 165 1.81 -7.61 11.75
N ALA A 166 1.42 -6.34 11.68
CA ALA A 166 2.35 -5.22 11.75
C ALA A 166 3.19 -5.22 13.04
N LYS A 167 2.53 -5.40 14.18
CA LYS A 167 3.20 -5.41 15.49
C LYS A 167 4.12 -6.62 15.70
N PRO A 168 3.67 -7.88 15.53
CA PRO A 168 4.55 -9.03 15.69
C PRO A 168 5.74 -9.01 14.73
N LEU A 169 5.56 -8.64 13.46
CA LEU A 169 6.68 -8.51 12.53
C LEU A 169 7.69 -7.45 12.96
N SER A 170 7.22 -6.31 13.47
CA SER A 170 8.10 -5.26 13.99
C SER A 170 8.92 -5.74 15.18
N LEU A 171 8.33 -6.56 16.06
CA LEU A 171 9.03 -7.15 17.20
C LEU A 171 10.11 -8.15 16.75
N GLU A 172 9.77 -9.04 15.81
CA GLU A 172 10.73 -10.00 15.26
C GLU A 172 11.91 -9.32 14.55
N LEU A 173 11.65 -8.21 13.86
CA LEU A 173 12.64 -7.48 13.08
C LEU A 173 13.33 -6.35 13.87
N SER A 174 13.06 -6.23 15.17
CA SER A 174 13.57 -5.16 16.04
C SER A 174 15.09 -5.07 16.10
N LYS A 175 15.80 -6.20 16.05
CA LYS A 175 17.28 -6.23 16.00
C LYS A 175 17.85 -5.48 14.79
N ARG A 176 17.09 -5.43 13.69
CA ARG A 176 17.42 -4.69 12.48
C ARG A 176 16.79 -3.29 12.47
N LYS A 177 16.10 -2.89 13.53
CA LYS A 177 15.38 -1.63 13.64
C LYS A 177 14.37 -1.42 12.51
N ILE A 178 13.90 -2.51 11.87
CA ILE A 178 12.89 -2.44 10.80
C ILE A 178 11.54 -2.18 11.47
N ARG A 179 10.84 -1.14 11.01
CA ARG A 179 9.53 -0.72 11.51
C ARG A 179 8.46 -1.13 10.51
N ILE A 180 7.34 -1.62 10.99
CA ILE A 180 6.19 -1.95 10.17
C ILE A 180 4.96 -1.31 10.81
N ASN A 181 4.25 -0.48 10.04
CA ASN A 181 3.03 0.18 10.50
C ASN A 181 1.94 0.03 9.44
N THR A 182 0.69 0.12 9.87
CA THR A 182 -0.47 0.01 8.98
C THR A 182 -1.27 1.31 8.99
N ILE A 183 -1.74 1.72 7.82
CA ILE A 183 -2.69 2.82 7.67
C ILE A 183 -4.05 2.21 7.37
N ILE A 184 -5.02 2.41 8.27
CA ILE A 184 -6.42 2.02 8.11
C ILE A 184 -7.14 3.17 7.43
N VAL A 185 -7.53 2.99 6.17
CA VAL A 185 -8.02 4.07 5.32
C VAL A 185 -9.53 4.02 5.19
N GLY A 186 -10.17 5.17 5.24
CA GLY A 186 -11.58 5.37 4.91
C GLY A 186 -11.85 5.27 3.39
N GLY A 187 -12.92 5.89 2.94
CA GLY A 187 -13.21 6.03 1.51
C GLY A 187 -12.17 6.93 0.83
N VAL A 188 -11.51 6.46 -0.23
CA VAL A 188 -10.54 7.25 -1.01
C VAL A 188 -10.98 7.29 -2.46
N LEU A 189 -10.99 8.47 -3.07
CA LEU A 189 -11.41 8.73 -4.46
C LEU A 189 -10.46 8.11 -5.47
N THR A 190 -10.37 6.79 -5.46
CA THR A 190 -9.58 5.97 -6.40
C THR A 190 -10.49 5.27 -7.41
N LYS A 191 -9.89 4.76 -8.48
CA LYS A 191 -10.64 3.93 -9.45
C LYS A 191 -11.31 2.72 -8.76
N MET A 192 -10.66 2.11 -7.78
CA MET A 192 -11.21 0.97 -7.04
C MET A 192 -12.57 1.31 -6.41
N VAL A 193 -12.72 2.49 -5.82
CA VAL A 193 -13.98 2.95 -5.21
C VAL A 193 -14.98 3.36 -6.29
N LYS A 194 -14.52 4.11 -7.30
CA LYS A 194 -15.38 4.58 -8.42
C LYS A 194 -15.97 3.43 -9.24
N ASP A 195 -15.29 2.29 -9.33
CA ASP A 195 -15.76 1.11 -10.06
C ASP A 195 -16.74 0.24 -9.23
N THR A 196 -16.95 0.54 -7.94
CA THR A 196 -17.90 -0.21 -7.11
C THR A 196 -19.35 0.18 -7.44
N GLN A 197 -20.28 -0.81 -7.39
CA GLN A 197 -21.72 -0.57 -7.60
C GLN A 197 -22.25 0.47 -6.62
N VAL A 198 -21.79 0.44 -5.38
CA VAL A 198 -22.15 1.40 -4.32
C VAL A 198 -21.86 2.84 -4.77
N PHE A 199 -20.73 3.11 -5.42
CA PHE A 199 -20.41 4.46 -5.90
C PHE A 199 -21.20 4.85 -7.16
N ARG A 200 -21.60 3.87 -7.98
CA ARG A 200 -22.47 4.10 -9.16
C ARG A 200 -23.89 4.42 -8.75
N ASP A 201 -24.43 3.67 -7.79
CA ASP A 201 -25.77 3.87 -7.24
C ASP A 201 -25.93 5.23 -6.54
N LEU A 202 -24.79 5.84 -6.12
CA LEU A 202 -24.75 7.12 -5.42
C LEU A 202 -24.68 8.33 -6.34
N LYS A 203 -24.28 8.16 -7.62
CA LYS A 203 -24.37 9.24 -8.61
C LYS A 203 -25.79 9.71 -8.88
N ASP A 204 -26.79 8.87 -8.58
CA ASP A 204 -28.21 9.19 -8.73
C ASP A 204 -28.81 9.90 -7.50
N HIS A 205 -28.06 10.00 -6.40
CA HIS A 205 -28.41 10.77 -5.21
C HIS A 205 -27.37 11.87 -4.96
N GLU A 206 -27.78 13.12 -4.93
CA GLU A 206 -26.96 14.35 -4.86
C GLU A 206 -26.00 14.47 -3.67
N LYS A 207 -25.80 13.42 -2.87
CA LYS A 207 -24.87 13.43 -1.72
C LYS A 207 -23.99 12.19 -1.74
N ASP A 208 -22.69 12.41 -1.80
CA ASP A 208 -21.68 11.40 -1.47
C ASP A 208 -21.97 10.86 -0.04
N PRO A 209 -22.26 9.55 0.13
CA PRO A 209 -22.63 8.98 1.44
C PRO A 209 -21.49 9.06 2.45
N TYR A 210 -20.27 9.34 1.98
CA TYR A 210 -19.12 9.55 2.83
C TYR A 210 -18.96 11.02 3.25
N THR A 211 -19.80 11.94 2.73
CA THR A 211 -19.70 13.36 3.02
C THR A 211 -20.78 13.77 3.98
N THR A 212 -20.44 13.90 5.25
CA THR A 212 -21.29 14.46 6.31
C THR A 212 -20.87 15.89 6.71
N SER A 213 -19.64 16.30 6.36
CA SER A 213 -19.08 17.63 6.56
C SER A 213 -17.84 17.83 5.68
N ASP A 214 -17.25 19.02 5.68
CA ASP A 214 -16.03 19.34 4.92
C ASP A 214 -14.82 18.47 5.32
N ILE A 215 -14.80 17.93 6.53
CA ILE A 215 -13.76 17.03 7.04
C ILE A 215 -14.18 15.57 6.83
N CYS A 216 -15.45 15.24 7.10
CA CYS A 216 -16.00 13.90 7.00
C CYS A 216 -16.44 13.63 5.55
N ARG A 217 -15.53 13.39 4.65
CA ARG A 217 -15.74 13.13 3.22
C ARG A 217 -14.84 12.01 2.71
N ALA A 218 -15.06 11.56 1.50
CA ALA A 218 -14.08 10.71 0.81
C ALA A 218 -12.76 11.47 0.64
N LEU A 219 -11.66 10.77 0.90
CA LEU A 219 -10.32 11.33 0.90
C LEU A 219 -9.73 11.37 -0.51
N GLU A 220 -8.89 12.37 -0.76
CA GLU A 220 -8.03 12.37 -1.94
C GLU A 220 -6.78 11.49 -1.69
N PRO A 221 -6.22 10.85 -2.73
CA PRO A 221 -5.01 10.03 -2.58
C PRO A 221 -3.83 10.77 -1.94
N CYS A 222 -3.70 12.09 -2.15
CA CYS A 222 -2.63 12.91 -1.57
C CYS A 222 -2.74 13.05 -0.05
N GLU A 223 -3.94 13.06 0.49
CA GLU A 223 -4.18 13.17 1.94
C GLU A 223 -3.72 11.88 2.66
N VAL A 224 -3.92 10.74 2.02
CA VAL A 224 -3.50 9.43 2.54
C VAL A 224 -2.01 9.20 2.36
N SER A 225 -1.45 9.58 1.21
CA SER A 225 -0.03 9.37 0.91
C SER A 225 0.90 10.14 1.84
N SER A 226 0.50 11.30 2.32
CA SER A 226 1.28 12.12 3.27
C SER A 226 1.59 11.37 4.56
N MET A 227 0.65 10.58 5.08
CA MET A 227 0.88 9.75 6.27
C MET A 227 1.85 8.60 5.97
N ALA A 228 1.75 7.97 4.80
CA ALA A 228 2.68 6.92 4.41
C ALA A 228 4.13 7.46 4.33
N ILE A 229 4.31 8.64 3.77
CA ILE A 229 5.60 9.32 3.68
C ILE A 229 6.13 9.67 5.08
N PHE A 230 5.27 10.17 5.97
CA PHE A 230 5.65 10.41 7.36
C PHE A 230 6.12 9.14 8.05
N LEU A 231 5.38 8.04 7.93
CA LEU A 231 5.74 6.74 8.54
C LEU A 231 7.02 6.15 7.94
N LEU A 232 7.33 6.40 6.67
CA LEU A 232 8.59 6.00 6.04
C LEU A 232 9.78 6.82 6.54
N SER A 233 9.56 8.05 6.98
CA SER A 233 10.62 9.00 7.33
C SER A 233 11.26 8.71 8.69
N ASP A 234 12.43 9.30 8.92
CA ASP A 234 13.13 9.25 10.20
C ASP A 234 12.37 10.00 11.33
N ALA A 235 11.43 10.89 10.97
CA ALA A 235 10.55 11.55 11.96
C ALA A 235 9.64 10.55 12.69
N ALA A 236 9.34 9.41 12.06
CA ALA A 236 8.53 8.33 12.63
C ALA A 236 9.37 7.19 13.26
N ARG A 237 10.65 7.42 13.58
CA ARG A 237 11.57 6.36 14.01
C ARG A 237 11.15 5.59 15.28
N TYR A 238 10.31 6.17 16.12
CA TYR A 238 9.76 5.53 17.32
C TYR A 238 8.33 5.04 17.16
N ILE A 239 7.78 5.11 15.95
CA ILE A 239 6.45 4.59 15.62
C ILE A 239 6.64 3.17 15.05
N VAL A 240 6.23 2.16 15.80
CA VAL A 240 6.57 0.76 15.53
C VAL A 240 5.39 -0.16 15.83
N GLY A 241 4.88 -0.84 14.82
CA GLY A 241 3.82 -1.83 14.98
C GLY A 241 2.43 -1.24 15.22
N GLU A 242 2.20 0.00 14.78
CA GLU A 242 0.96 0.73 15.05
C GLU A 242 0.02 0.75 13.84
N ASN A 243 -1.26 0.87 14.15
CA ASN A 243 -2.36 1.00 13.17
C ASN A 243 -2.94 2.41 13.27
N TYR A 244 -2.81 3.20 12.20
CA TYR A 244 -3.28 4.58 12.16
C TYR A 244 -4.50 4.74 11.27
N PHE A 245 -5.52 5.42 11.78
CA PHE A 245 -6.72 5.74 11.03
C PHE A 245 -6.55 7.03 10.22
N ILE A 246 -6.93 6.96 8.95
CA ILE A 246 -7.16 8.13 8.09
C ILE A 246 -8.53 7.94 7.43
N ASP A 247 -9.56 8.46 8.04
CA ASP A 247 -10.95 8.24 7.65
C ASP A 247 -11.80 9.53 7.69
N GLY A 248 -11.18 10.68 7.98
CA GLY A 248 -11.89 11.95 8.15
C GLY A 248 -12.85 11.97 9.35
N GLY A 249 -12.74 11.01 10.29
CA GLY A 249 -13.66 10.89 11.43
C GLY A 249 -15.02 10.29 11.08
N ASN A 250 -15.19 9.79 9.84
CA ASN A 250 -16.50 9.37 9.30
C ASN A 250 -17.03 8.06 9.91
N PHE A 251 -16.20 7.27 10.57
CA PHE A 251 -16.51 5.87 10.85
C PHE A 251 -16.25 5.45 12.30
N ARG A 252 -16.37 6.40 13.21
CA ARG A 252 -16.23 6.13 14.66
C ARG A 252 -17.54 6.29 15.39
#